data_f7b7ea7cf9c9514f0752eece6b48742a
#
_entry.id   f7b7ea7cf9c9514f0752eece6b48742a
#
_cell.length_a   1.000
_cell.length_b   1.000
_cell.length_c   1.000
_cell.angle_alpha   90.00
_cell.angle_beta   90.00
_cell.angle_gamma   90.00
#
_symmetry.space_group_name_H-M   'P 1'
#
loop_
_entity.id
_entity.type
_entity.pdbx_description
1 polymer ?
#
loop_
_entity_poly.entity_id
_entity_poly.type
_entity_poly.pdbx_seq_one_letter_code
_entity_poly.pdbx_strand_id
1 'polypeptide(L)'
;MHYFKKLVPLLFFFSTSYGQTLTVSLTQNIPVDENNVEIEDFSLSGYDASTTYKVSLSTSTTLATTFSLLTTTGLTRDTGYTSWTNISSVNFTGTPSNIQNGLNSIVFNTTTDVDGDIIFNIVITEQVANTFYNPDNGHIYKFVAGAIRIADARSAALSSTYNGEPGYLVNITSDDEQNFIWNKTTAVNIWTGLSDKDVEGEWAWMDGPEAGEIIYVGATPTGTASGSSYIKWCSNEPNDFNIGEDYMVTAWSGNNCWNDFGPPAFPNNGSIGGYLIEYGTPSSAFSFAGITQVTLTQVKVAPNLVFNDVTKTFGDANFNLTATSSSTGAFTFTISDTTLASISGSTVSIVTAGITIATVSQTADSKYLAATATMTLIINKANPTIVFNDVTKNFGDVDFD
;
A
#
# COMPACT_ATOMS: atom_id res chain seq x y z
N MET A 1 16.25 13.50 15.99
CA MET A 1 15.52 14.54 15.23
C MET A 1 16.35 14.82 13.99
N HIS A 2 16.14 14.05 12.93
CA HIS A 2 16.92 14.14 11.70
C HIS A 2 16.05 14.77 10.62
N TYR A 3 16.40 15.96 10.20
CA TYR A 3 15.78 16.63 9.06
C TYR A 3 16.26 15.96 7.77
N PHE A 4 15.40 15.20 7.10
CA PHE A 4 15.60 14.88 5.70
C PHE A 4 15.39 16.16 4.89
N LYS A 5 16.40 16.57 4.11
CA LYS A 5 16.27 17.68 3.16
C LYS A 5 15.25 17.27 2.10
N LYS A 6 14.14 18.01 2.06
CA LYS A 6 13.11 17.89 1.02
C LYS A 6 13.77 18.07 -0.35
N LEU A 7 13.73 17.02 -1.20
CA LEU A 7 13.83 17.22 -2.64
C LEU A 7 12.56 17.93 -3.09
N VAL A 8 12.69 19.01 -3.87
CA VAL A 8 11.55 19.76 -4.42
C VAL A 8 10.86 18.87 -5.47
N PRO A 9 9.61 18.45 -5.27
CA PRO A 9 8.91 17.58 -6.21
C PRO A 9 8.31 18.37 -7.36
N LEU A 10 8.18 17.70 -8.49
CA LEU A 10 7.42 18.19 -9.64
C LEU A 10 5.92 18.07 -9.32
N LEU A 11 5.28 19.20 -9.12
CA LEU A 11 3.87 19.28 -8.76
C LEU A 11 3.02 18.98 -9.99
N PHE A 12 2.25 17.89 -9.98
CA PHE A 12 1.22 17.64 -10.99
C PHE A 12 -0.15 18.05 -10.44
N PHE A 13 -0.87 18.86 -11.23
CA PHE A 13 -2.24 19.27 -10.92
C PHE A 13 -3.20 18.36 -11.69
N PHE A 14 -4.11 17.73 -10.98
CA PHE A 14 -5.30 17.14 -11.59
C PHE A 14 -6.49 18.03 -11.25
N SER A 15 -7.06 18.73 -12.24
CA SER A 15 -8.31 19.46 -12.07
C SER A 15 -9.47 18.61 -12.58
N THR A 16 -10.50 18.51 -11.79
CA THR A 16 -11.79 17.97 -12.20
C THR A 16 -12.67 19.06 -12.79
N SER A 17 -13.78 18.70 -13.41
CA SER A 17 -14.73 19.60 -14.06
C SER A 17 -15.37 20.66 -13.14
N TYR A 18 -15.05 20.66 -11.83
CA TYR A 18 -15.60 21.59 -10.82
C TYR A 18 -14.52 22.37 -10.06
N GLY A 19 -13.27 22.35 -10.49
CA GLY A 19 -12.20 23.08 -9.82
C GLY A 19 -11.72 22.49 -8.48
N GLN A 20 -12.19 21.32 -8.10
CA GLN A 20 -11.73 20.59 -6.92
C GLN A 20 -10.37 19.95 -7.21
N THR A 21 -9.43 20.06 -6.30
CA THR A 21 -8.10 19.45 -6.43
C THR A 21 -7.64 18.81 -5.13
N LEU A 22 -7.03 17.64 -5.26
CA LEU A 22 -6.24 16.98 -4.23
C LEU A 22 -4.79 16.97 -4.71
N THR A 23 -3.89 17.58 -3.97
CA THR A 23 -2.46 17.65 -4.30
C THR A 23 -1.61 16.98 -3.24
N VAL A 24 -0.63 16.22 -3.71
CA VAL A 24 0.42 15.56 -2.90
C VAL A 24 1.54 15.16 -3.86
N SER A 25 2.75 14.96 -3.37
CA SER A 25 3.82 14.35 -4.18
C SER A 25 3.45 12.93 -4.57
N LEU A 26 3.41 12.64 -5.87
CA LEU A 26 2.96 11.35 -6.41
C LEU A 26 3.97 10.21 -6.23
N THR A 27 5.23 10.52 -5.91
CA THR A 27 6.26 9.52 -5.62
C THR A 27 7.06 9.97 -4.42
N GLN A 28 7.12 9.13 -3.38
CA GLN A 28 7.82 9.42 -2.15
C GLN A 28 8.61 8.20 -1.69
N ASN A 29 9.83 8.42 -1.18
CA ASN A 29 10.63 7.37 -0.58
C ASN A 29 10.34 7.27 0.92
N ILE A 30 10.07 6.06 1.38
CA ILE A 30 9.86 5.75 2.79
C ILE A 30 10.86 4.68 3.26
N PRO A 31 11.43 4.78 4.47
CA PRO A 31 12.35 3.78 4.98
C PRO A 31 11.69 2.41 5.16
N VAL A 32 12.43 1.32 4.89
CA VAL A 32 12.01 -0.04 5.28
C VAL A 32 12.11 -0.19 6.80
N ASP A 33 11.30 -1.10 7.37
CA ASP A 33 11.31 -1.46 8.79
C ASP A 33 11.21 -0.25 9.74
N GLU A 34 10.34 0.69 9.40
CA GLU A 34 10.02 1.84 10.24
C GLU A 34 8.53 1.87 10.58
N ASN A 35 8.22 2.39 11.78
CA ASN A 35 6.86 2.63 12.23
C ASN A 35 6.58 4.13 12.25
N ASN A 36 5.33 4.51 12.00
CA ASN A 36 4.87 5.88 11.99
C ASN A 36 5.63 6.78 11.01
N VAL A 37 5.90 6.25 9.81
CA VAL A 37 6.53 7.02 8.73
C VAL A 37 5.52 8.01 8.17
N GLU A 38 5.81 9.30 8.33
CA GLU A 38 5.02 10.38 7.74
C GLU A 38 5.36 10.55 6.26
N ILE A 39 4.36 10.94 5.47
CA ILE A 39 4.53 11.37 4.08
C ILE A 39 4.26 12.86 3.95
N GLU A 40 4.46 13.44 2.76
CA GLU A 40 4.15 14.84 2.51
C GLU A 40 2.67 15.14 2.71
N ASP A 41 2.36 16.34 3.20
CA ASP A 41 1.01 16.79 3.45
C ASP A 41 0.16 16.83 2.18
N PHE A 42 -1.06 16.37 2.31
CA PHE A 42 -2.10 16.50 1.30
C PHE A 42 -2.69 17.92 1.35
N SER A 43 -3.05 18.45 0.20
CA SER A 43 -3.79 19.70 0.11
C SER A 43 -5.08 19.52 -0.69
N LEU A 44 -6.19 19.93 -0.10
CA LEU A 44 -7.53 19.92 -0.69
C LEU A 44 -7.96 21.36 -1.02
N SER A 45 -8.34 21.63 -2.26
CA SER A 45 -8.85 22.92 -2.66
C SER A 45 -10.05 22.83 -3.61
N GLY A 46 -10.92 23.84 -3.64
CA GLY A 46 -12.11 23.85 -4.47
C GLY A 46 -13.30 23.05 -3.94
N TYR A 47 -13.17 22.38 -2.79
CA TYR A 47 -14.24 21.62 -2.16
C TYR A 47 -15.20 22.55 -1.39
N ASP A 48 -16.50 22.29 -1.48
CA ASP A 48 -17.49 23.03 -0.69
C ASP A 48 -17.34 22.68 0.80
N ALA A 49 -17.05 23.69 1.62
CA ALA A 49 -16.80 23.53 3.05
C ALA A 49 -18.01 23.02 3.85
N SER A 50 -19.23 23.20 3.32
CA SER A 50 -20.49 22.77 3.96
C SER A 50 -20.90 21.35 3.56
N THR A 51 -20.32 20.81 2.50
CA THR A 51 -20.65 19.48 1.97
C THR A 51 -19.82 18.39 2.67
N THR A 52 -20.43 17.24 2.87
CA THR A 52 -19.75 16.03 3.36
C THR A 52 -19.30 15.19 2.17
N TYR A 53 -18.06 14.76 2.19
CA TYR A 53 -17.48 13.90 1.17
C TYR A 53 -17.18 12.52 1.72
N LYS A 54 -17.25 11.51 0.85
CA LYS A 54 -16.73 10.16 1.11
C LYS A 54 -15.27 10.10 0.70
N VAL A 55 -14.51 9.40 1.51
CA VAL A 55 -13.09 9.10 1.24
C VAL A 55 -12.89 7.61 1.29
N SER A 56 -12.23 7.06 0.29
CA SER A 56 -11.72 5.69 0.27
C SER A 56 -10.20 5.75 0.23
N LEU A 57 -9.56 5.09 1.19
CA LEU A 57 -8.11 4.93 1.26
C LEU A 57 -7.79 3.44 1.17
N SER A 58 -6.79 3.09 0.35
CA SER A 58 -6.27 1.72 0.31
C SER A 58 -4.80 1.67 -0.11
N THR A 59 -4.08 0.66 0.38
CA THR A 59 -2.75 0.30 -0.11
C THR A 59 -2.85 -0.93 -1.01
N SER A 60 -2.06 -0.99 -2.09
CA SER A 60 -1.89 -2.22 -2.85
C SER A 60 -1.14 -3.26 -2.01
N THR A 61 -1.57 -4.50 -2.09
CA THR A 61 -1.27 -5.55 -1.12
C THR A 61 -0.02 -6.39 -1.39
N THR A 62 0.80 -6.06 -2.36
CA THR A 62 2.03 -6.84 -2.64
C THR A 62 3.05 -6.76 -1.51
N LEU A 63 3.04 -5.65 -0.75
CA LEU A 63 3.82 -5.46 0.46
C LEU A 63 2.83 -5.31 1.61
N ALA A 64 2.99 -6.06 2.70
CA ALA A 64 2.10 -6.05 3.87
C ALA A 64 2.18 -4.73 4.68
N THR A 65 2.23 -3.59 3.98
CA THR A 65 2.29 -2.26 4.59
C THR A 65 0.91 -1.82 5.03
N THR A 66 0.81 -1.38 6.25
CA THR A 66 -0.40 -0.80 6.82
C THR A 66 -0.22 0.69 7.06
N PHE A 67 -1.35 1.40 7.15
CA PHE A 67 -1.36 2.80 7.54
C PHE A 67 -2.29 3.06 8.73
N SER A 68 -2.13 4.21 9.35
CA SER A 68 -2.97 4.68 10.45
C SER A 68 -3.31 6.14 10.26
N LEU A 69 -4.56 6.53 10.59
CA LEU A 69 -4.96 7.92 10.72
C LEU A 69 -4.92 8.29 12.21
N LEU A 70 -4.05 9.23 12.58
CA LEU A 70 -3.88 9.65 13.97
C LEU A 70 -4.88 10.74 14.40
N THR A 71 -5.41 11.50 13.45
CA THR A 71 -6.44 12.54 13.67
C THR A 71 -7.72 12.13 12.96
N THR A 72 -8.76 11.86 13.72
CA THR A 72 -10.06 11.36 13.21
C THR A 72 -11.26 12.19 13.66
N THR A 73 -11.02 13.33 14.29
CA THR A 73 -12.08 14.25 14.74
C THR A 73 -12.92 14.74 13.57
N GLY A 74 -14.24 14.57 13.65
CA GLY A 74 -15.19 14.94 12.60
C GLY A 74 -15.20 14.02 11.39
N LEU A 75 -14.53 12.86 11.46
CA LEU A 75 -14.61 11.78 10.49
C LEU A 75 -15.53 10.67 11.01
N THR A 76 -16.33 10.10 10.12
CA THR A 76 -17.22 8.97 10.40
C THR A 76 -16.86 7.81 9.48
N ARG A 77 -16.45 6.67 10.07
CA ARG A 77 -16.16 5.45 9.31
C ARG A 77 -17.44 4.83 8.74
N ASP A 78 -17.33 4.27 7.55
CA ASP A 78 -18.39 3.46 6.96
C ASP A 78 -18.57 2.15 7.75
N THR A 79 -19.77 1.59 7.65
CA THR A 79 -20.08 0.27 8.23
C THR A 79 -19.14 -0.79 7.66
N GLY A 80 -18.63 -1.65 8.54
CA GLY A 80 -17.67 -2.71 8.17
C GLY A 80 -16.21 -2.38 8.50
N TYR A 81 -15.87 -1.12 8.71
CA TYR A 81 -14.51 -0.73 9.14
C TYR A 81 -14.49 -0.54 10.67
N THR A 82 -13.60 -1.24 11.35
CA THR A 82 -13.56 -1.28 12.84
C THR A 82 -12.40 -0.50 13.44
N SER A 83 -11.38 -0.13 12.63
CA SER A 83 -10.17 0.53 13.12
C SER A 83 -9.79 1.73 12.23
N TRP A 84 -9.00 2.65 12.80
CA TRP A 84 -8.27 3.72 12.12
C TRP A 84 -6.76 3.46 12.08
N THR A 85 -6.30 2.37 12.70
CA THR A 85 -4.89 2.08 12.88
C THR A 85 -4.53 0.70 12.37
N ASN A 86 -3.34 0.57 11.78
CA ASN A 86 -2.79 -0.67 11.23
C ASN A 86 -3.72 -1.34 10.22
N ILE A 87 -4.22 -0.56 9.29
CA ILE A 87 -5.20 -0.98 8.28
C ILE A 87 -4.59 -0.90 6.87
N SER A 88 -5.09 -1.72 5.95
CA SER A 88 -4.76 -1.65 4.52
C SER A 88 -5.80 -0.85 3.72
N SER A 89 -7.00 -0.67 4.27
CA SER A 89 -8.05 0.13 3.66
C SER A 89 -9.02 0.70 4.70
N VAL A 90 -9.65 1.84 4.36
CA VAL A 90 -10.75 2.43 5.14
C VAL A 90 -11.60 3.32 4.25
N ASN A 91 -12.92 3.25 4.46
CA ASN A 91 -13.87 4.22 3.93
C ASN A 91 -14.46 5.04 5.07
N PHE A 92 -14.58 6.35 4.84
CA PHE A 92 -15.14 7.28 5.82
C PHE A 92 -15.74 8.51 5.16
N THR A 93 -16.44 9.32 5.94
CA THR A 93 -17.01 10.59 5.51
C THR A 93 -16.53 11.72 6.41
N GLY A 94 -16.51 12.94 5.86
CA GLY A 94 -16.15 14.15 6.59
C GLY A 94 -16.31 15.41 5.77
N THR A 95 -16.21 16.56 6.40
CA THR A 95 -16.06 17.85 5.71
C THR A 95 -14.65 17.99 5.15
N PRO A 96 -14.39 18.82 4.13
CA PRO A 96 -13.06 18.99 3.55
C PRO A 96 -11.96 19.27 4.58
N SER A 97 -12.23 20.12 5.56
CA SER A 97 -11.25 20.45 6.61
C SER A 97 -10.92 19.25 7.49
N ASN A 98 -11.93 18.45 7.89
CA ASN A 98 -11.69 17.25 8.70
C ASN A 98 -10.96 16.17 7.89
N ILE A 99 -11.32 16.02 6.60
CA ILE A 99 -10.63 15.09 5.69
C ILE A 99 -9.17 15.49 5.54
N GLN A 100 -8.88 16.76 5.27
CA GLN A 100 -7.50 17.25 5.15
C GLN A 100 -6.68 16.97 6.43
N ASN A 101 -7.24 17.27 7.61
CA ASN A 101 -6.59 16.98 8.88
C ASN A 101 -6.34 15.48 9.09
N GLY A 102 -7.30 14.64 8.68
CA GLY A 102 -7.16 13.18 8.71
C GLY A 102 -6.05 12.69 7.77
N LEU A 103 -6.07 13.13 6.50
CA LEU A 103 -5.05 12.76 5.52
C LEU A 103 -3.64 13.18 5.95
N ASN A 104 -3.47 14.38 6.50
CA ASN A 104 -2.18 14.90 6.98
C ASN A 104 -1.71 14.26 8.28
N SER A 105 -2.53 13.41 8.89
CA SER A 105 -2.15 12.59 10.05
C SER A 105 -1.84 11.14 9.70
N ILE A 106 -1.78 10.81 8.41
CA ILE A 106 -1.49 9.44 7.98
C ILE A 106 -0.03 9.11 8.26
N VAL A 107 0.17 7.97 8.90
CA VAL A 107 1.48 7.37 9.09
C VAL A 107 1.45 5.93 8.56
N PHE A 108 2.57 5.50 7.98
CA PHE A 108 2.75 4.16 7.46
C PHE A 108 3.63 3.32 8.39
N ASN A 109 3.27 2.04 8.54
CA ASN A 109 4.14 1.03 9.12
C ASN A 109 4.67 0.17 7.98
N THR A 110 5.97 0.28 7.72
CA THR A 110 6.62 -0.40 6.62
C THR A 110 7.07 -1.80 7.04
N THR A 111 7.21 -2.69 6.07
CA THR A 111 7.63 -4.07 6.32
C THR A 111 9.15 -4.18 6.34
N THR A 112 9.65 -5.18 7.08
CA THR A 112 11.06 -5.57 7.08
C THR A 112 11.42 -6.28 5.78
N ASP A 113 12.68 -6.16 5.36
CA ASP A 113 13.31 -6.96 4.30
C ASP A 113 12.70 -6.84 2.89
N VAL A 114 11.86 -5.84 2.64
CA VAL A 114 11.19 -5.70 1.35
C VAL A 114 11.40 -4.31 0.77
N ASP A 115 12.22 -4.24 -0.27
CA ASP A 115 12.31 -3.05 -1.13
C ASP A 115 11.18 -3.15 -2.17
N GLY A 116 10.55 -2.04 -2.52
CA GLY A 116 9.55 -2.02 -3.58
C GLY A 116 8.51 -0.93 -3.42
N ASP A 117 7.60 -0.88 -4.39
CA ASP A 117 6.58 0.15 -4.46
C ASP A 117 5.26 -0.30 -3.82
N ILE A 118 4.68 0.61 -3.06
CA ILE A 118 3.33 0.51 -2.50
C ILE A 118 2.50 1.57 -3.20
N ILE A 119 1.41 1.17 -3.80
CA ILE A 119 0.44 2.12 -4.35
C ILE A 119 -0.55 2.47 -3.24
N PHE A 120 -0.58 3.74 -2.86
CA PHE A 120 -1.57 4.26 -1.93
C PHE A 120 -2.65 5.02 -2.72
N ASN A 121 -3.85 4.48 -2.73
CA ASN A 121 -4.99 5.03 -3.44
C ASN A 121 -5.80 5.92 -2.52
N ILE A 122 -6.15 7.10 -3.00
CA ILE A 122 -7.01 8.06 -2.32
C ILE A 122 -8.12 8.48 -3.28
N VAL A 123 -9.35 8.24 -2.89
CA VAL A 123 -10.54 8.63 -3.67
C VAL A 123 -11.43 9.48 -2.80
N ILE A 124 -11.76 10.68 -3.26
CA ILE A 124 -12.71 11.60 -2.60
C ILE A 124 -13.88 11.83 -3.54
N THR A 125 -15.08 11.53 -3.06
CA THR A 125 -16.33 11.71 -3.82
C THR A 125 -17.35 12.47 -3.00
N GLU A 126 -18.25 13.20 -3.66
CA GLU A 126 -19.40 13.77 -2.96
C GLU A 126 -20.26 12.66 -2.35
N GLN A 127 -20.76 12.87 -1.13
CA GLN A 127 -21.61 11.89 -0.49
C GLN A 127 -22.99 11.88 -1.13
N VAL A 128 -23.28 10.84 -1.88
CA VAL A 128 -24.62 10.54 -2.39
C VAL A 128 -25.17 9.34 -1.61
N ALA A 129 -26.40 9.46 -1.10
CA ALA A 129 -27.02 8.40 -0.31
C ALA A 129 -27.03 7.06 -1.07
N ASN A 130 -26.70 5.98 -0.36
CA ASN A 130 -26.66 4.62 -0.91
C ASN A 130 -25.70 4.42 -2.10
N THR A 131 -24.68 5.27 -2.23
CA THR A 131 -23.66 5.19 -3.29
C THR A 131 -22.32 4.79 -2.68
N PHE A 132 -21.64 3.84 -3.29
CA PHE A 132 -20.43 3.20 -2.76
C PHE A 132 -19.38 3.08 -3.85
N TYR A 133 -18.16 3.49 -3.56
CA TYR A 133 -17.00 3.25 -4.41
C TYR A 133 -16.31 1.94 -4.02
N ASN A 134 -16.02 1.09 -5.00
CA ASN A 134 -15.22 -0.12 -4.83
C ASN A 134 -13.78 0.14 -5.30
N PRO A 135 -12.79 0.16 -4.39
CA PRO A 135 -11.40 0.43 -4.76
C PRO A 135 -10.74 -0.70 -5.56
N ASP A 136 -11.30 -1.93 -5.51
CA ASP A 136 -10.69 -3.10 -6.14
C ASP A 136 -10.87 -3.10 -7.66
N ASN A 137 -12.02 -2.59 -8.15
CA ASN A 137 -12.30 -2.48 -9.59
C ASN A 137 -12.47 -1.03 -10.08
N GLY A 138 -12.51 -0.04 -9.17
CA GLY A 138 -12.67 1.37 -9.52
C GLY A 138 -14.11 1.78 -9.88
N HIS A 139 -15.09 0.92 -9.69
CA HIS A 139 -16.48 1.19 -10.03
C HIS A 139 -17.26 1.81 -8.86
N ILE A 140 -18.36 2.48 -9.19
CA ILE A 140 -19.33 3.00 -8.22
C ILE A 140 -20.63 2.22 -8.34
N TYR A 141 -21.18 1.89 -7.18
CA TYR A 141 -22.43 1.18 -7.03
C TYR A 141 -23.45 2.07 -6.30
N LYS A 142 -24.68 2.12 -6.80
CA LYS A 142 -25.78 2.80 -6.14
C LYS A 142 -26.92 1.83 -5.89
N PHE A 143 -27.21 1.61 -4.62
CA PHE A 143 -28.40 0.84 -4.23
C PHE A 143 -29.63 1.74 -4.23
N VAL A 144 -30.67 1.30 -4.96
CA VAL A 144 -31.99 1.96 -4.98
C VAL A 144 -32.99 1.00 -4.33
N ALA A 145 -33.48 1.39 -3.15
CA ALA A 145 -34.42 0.61 -2.36
C ALA A 145 -35.83 0.68 -2.92
N GLY A 146 -36.57 -0.40 -2.80
CA GLY A 146 -38.01 -0.48 -3.09
C GLY A 146 -38.36 -1.57 -4.11
N ALA A 147 -39.54 -2.10 -3.97
CA ALA A 147 -40.08 -3.08 -4.89
C ALA A 147 -40.32 -2.45 -6.28
N ILE A 148 -39.67 -3.01 -7.31
CA ILE A 148 -39.70 -2.51 -8.68
C ILE A 148 -39.64 -3.67 -9.67
N ARG A 149 -40.25 -3.53 -10.83
CA ARG A 149 -40.10 -4.49 -11.92
C ARG A 149 -38.72 -4.42 -12.54
N ILE A 150 -38.18 -5.54 -12.97
CA ILE A 150 -36.85 -5.58 -13.58
C ILE A 150 -36.74 -4.65 -14.80
N ALA A 151 -37.75 -4.58 -15.66
CA ALA A 151 -37.76 -3.69 -16.83
C ALA A 151 -37.68 -2.19 -16.43
N ASP A 152 -38.36 -1.81 -15.35
CA ASP A 152 -38.35 -0.44 -14.84
C ASP A 152 -37.01 -0.14 -14.13
N ALA A 153 -36.47 -1.11 -13.38
CA ALA A 153 -35.16 -1.02 -12.75
C ALA A 153 -34.05 -0.83 -13.82
N ARG A 154 -34.08 -1.64 -14.88
CA ARG A 154 -33.14 -1.53 -16.01
C ARG A 154 -33.26 -0.16 -16.70
N SER A 155 -34.47 0.26 -16.99
CA SER A 155 -34.70 1.58 -17.60
C SER A 155 -34.20 2.73 -16.72
N ALA A 156 -34.42 2.65 -15.41
CA ALA A 156 -33.94 3.63 -14.47
C ALA A 156 -32.40 3.63 -14.36
N ALA A 157 -31.80 2.45 -14.36
CA ALA A 157 -30.34 2.32 -14.36
C ALA A 157 -29.72 2.96 -15.61
N LEU A 158 -30.20 2.59 -16.80
CA LEU A 158 -29.71 3.12 -18.08
C LEU A 158 -29.96 4.63 -18.27
N SER A 159 -30.97 5.18 -17.61
CA SER A 159 -31.25 6.61 -17.62
C SER A 159 -30.44 7.41 -16.60
N SER A 160 -29.74 6.73 -15.72
CA SER A 160 -28.95 7.36 -14.66
C SER A 160 -27.53 7.65 -15.12
N THR A 161 -26.96 8.71 -14.56
CA THR A 161 -25.53 9.02 -14.72
C THR A 161 -24.91 9.35 -13.36
N TYR A 162 -23.66 9.05 -13.20
CA TYR A 162 -22.88 9.49 -12.06
C TYR A 162 -21.54 10.05 -12.55
N ASN A 163 -21.27 11.32 -12.27
CA ASN A 163 -20.07 12.03 -12.76
C ASN A 163 -19.85 11.93 -14.29
N GLY A 164 -20.94 11.88 -15.07
CA GLY A 164 -20.89 11.76 -16.53
C GLY A 164 -20.83 10.31 -17.04
N GLU A 165 -20.61 9.34 -16.20
CA GLU A 165 -20.62 7.92 -16.57
C GLU A 165 -22.06 7.37 -16.59
N PRO A 166 -22.45 6.65 -17.64
CA PRO A 166 -23.77 6.03 -17.72
C PRO A 166 -23.89 4.86 -16.72
N GLY A 167 -25.08 4.71 -16.15
CA GLY A 167 -25.39 3.59 -15.27
C GLY A 167 -25.98 2.41 -16.02
N TYR A 168 -25.81 1.22 -15.46
CA TYR A 168 -26.45 -0.03 -15.89
C TYR A 168 -26.75 -0.88 -14.65
N LEU A 169 -27.59 -1.91 -14.79
CA LEU A 169 -27.77 -2.88 -13.70
C LEU A 169 -26.46 -3.64 -13.46
N VAL A 170 -26.09 -3.80 -12.21
CA VAL A 170 -24.78 -4.36 -11.81
C VAL A 170 -24.44 -5.69 -12.49
N ASN A 171 -23.23 -5.80 -13.00
CA ASN A 171 -22.60 -7.01 -13.50
C ASN A 171 -21.57 -7.50 -12.47
N ILE A 172 -21.85 -8.63 -11.83
CA ILE A 172 -21.00 -9.15 -10.75
C ILE A 172 -20.00 -10.14 -11.34
N THR A 173 -18.75 -9.75 -11.43
CA THR A 173 -17.70 -10.46 -12.17
C THR A 173 -16.65 -11.15 -11.30
N SER A 174 -16.70 -10.93 -9.97
CA SER A 174 -15.76 -11.53 -9.01
C SER A 174 -16.39 -11.78 -7.64
N ASP A 175 -15.73 -12.63 -6.83
CA ASP A 175 -16.14 -12.87 -5.44
C ASP A 175 -15.89 -11.65 -4.55
N ASP A 176 -14.83 -10.91 -4.82
CA ASP A 176 -14.51 -9.67 -4.08
C ASP A 176 -15.59 -8.61 -4.33
N GLU A 177 -16.04 -8.45 -5.55
CA GLU A 177 -17.15 -7.57 -5.92
C GLU A 177 -18.49 -8.01 -5.29
N GLN A 178 -18.81 -9.29 -5.36
CA GLN A 178 -20.00 -9.85 -4.71
C GLN A 178 -19.98 -9.57 -3.20
N ASN A 179 -18.85 -9.82 -2.54
CA ASN A 179 -18.67 -9.57 -1.11
C ASN A 179 -18.73 -8.07 -0.77
N PHE A 180 -18.17 -7.22 -1.64
CA PHE A 180 -18.29 -5.77 -1.49
C PHE A 180 -19.76 -5.34 -1.51
N ILE A 181 -20.55 -5.76 -2.52
CA ILE A 181 -21.97 -5.44 -2.65
C ILE A 181 -22.75 -5.97 -1.45
N TRP A 182 -22.54 -7.22 -1.07
CA TRP A 182 -23.19 -7.86 0.07
C TRP A 182 -23.02 -7.07 1.36
N ASN A 183 -21.83 -6.52 1.61
CA ASN A 183 -21.54 -5.76 2.82
C ASN A 183 -22.09 -4.33 2.83
N LYS A 184 -22.67 -3.84 1.71
CA LYS A 184 -23.14 -2.44 1.58
C LYS A 184 -24.65 -2.29 1.73
N THR A 185 -25.41 -3.36 1.74
CA THR A 185 -26.86 -3.31 1.89
C THR A 185 -27.37 -4.46 2.75
N THR A 186 -28.44 -4.21 3.48
CA THR A 186 -29.19 -5.24 4.22
C THR A 186 -30.45 -5.69 3.47
N ALA A 187 -30.66 -5.15 2.26
CA ALA A 187 -31.79 -5.55 1.42
C ALA A 187 -31.61 -6.97 0.90
N VAL A 188 -32.70 -7.63 0.60
CA VAL A 188 -32.73 -8.98 0.05
C VAL A 188 -33.34 -8.96 -1.35
N ASN A 189 -33.00 -9.94 -2.18
CA ASN A 189 -33.52 -10.11 -3.53
C ASN A 189 -33.36 -8.82 -4.36
N ILE A 190 -32.13 -8.49 -4.67
CA ILE A 190 -31.76 -7.26 -5.37
C ILE A 190 -31.53 -7.55 -6.85
N TRP A 191 -32.23 -6.86 -7.75
CA TRP A 191 -32.04 -7.00 -9.19
C TRP A 191 -30.63 -6.66 -9.64
N THR A 192 -30.12 -7.46 -10.58
CA THR A 192 -28.81 -7.30 -11.24
C THR A 192 -28.94 -7.30 -12.78
N GLY A 193 -27.81 -7.26 -13.49
CA GLY A 193 -27.77 -7.21 -14.94
C GLY A 193 -27.79 -8.55 -15.66
N LEU A 194 -27.88 -9.69 -14.97
CA LEU A 194 -27.82 -11.02 -15.58
C LEU A 194 -29.22 -11.55 -15.97
N SER A 195 -29.34 -12.13 -17.15
CA SER A 195 -30.62 -12.69 -17.67
C SER A 195 -30.37 -13.75 -18.72
N ASP A 196 -31.27 -14.73 -18.81
CA ASP A 196 -31.35 -15.70 -19.90
C ASP A 196 -32.66 -15.59 -20.75
N LYS A 197 -33.36 -14.45 -20.60
CA LYS A 197 -34.63 -14.16 -21.31
C LYS A 197 -34.56 -14.32 -22.81
N ASP A 198 -33.43 -13.97 -23.43
CA ASP A 198 -33.29 -14.03 -24.90
C ASP A 198 -33.11 -15.45 -25.40
N VAL A 199 -32.43 -16.29 -24.64
CA VAL A 199 -32.25 -17.72 -24.90
C VAL A 199 -32.23 -18.45 -23.55
N GLU A 200 -33.28 -19.23 -23.32
CA GLU A 200 -33.45 -20.05 -22.12
C GLU A 200 -32.20 -20.87 -21.79
N GLY A 201 -31.68 -20.68 -20.58
CA GLY A 201 -30.49 -21.35 -20.10
C GLY A 201 -29.17 -20.72 -20.59
N GLU A 202 -29.18 -19.63 -21.35
CA GLU A 202 -27.96 -18.86 -21.68
C GLU A 202 -27.92 -17.54 -20.88
N TRP A 203 -27.33 -17.61 -19.71
CA TRP A 203 -27.23 -16.47 -18.80
C TRP A 203 -26.18 -15.47 -19.26
N ALA A 204 -26.62 -14.30 -19.73
CA ALA A 204 -25.79 -13.25 -20.26
C ALA A 204 -26.04 -11.90 -19.58
N TRP A 205 -25.01 -11.06 -19.49
CA TRP A 205 -25.15 -9.67 -19.02
C TRP A 205 -25.95 -8.84 -20.02
N MET A 206 -26.98 -8.15 -19.53
CA MET A 206 -27.89 -7.39 -20.38
C MET A 206 -27.31 -6.07 -20.88
N ASP A 207 -26.50 -5.42 -20.07
CA ASP A 207 -25.97 -4.07 -20.29
C ASP A 207 -24.56 -3.95 -19.70
N GLY A 208 -23.94 -2.79 -19.85
CA GLY A 208 -22.60 -2.53 -19.33
C GLY A 208 -21.48 -3.01 -20.26
N PRO A 209 -20.25 -3.01 -19.78
CA PRO A 209 -19.08 -3.42 -20.59
C PRO A 209 -19.12 -4.87 -21.02
N GLU A 210 -19.71 -5.73 -20.21
CA GLU A 210 -19.84 -7.17 -20.41
C GLU A 210 -21.11 -7.57 -21.21
N ALA A 211 -21.86 -6.58 -21.73
CA ALA A 211 -23.13 -6.82 -22.41
C ALA A 211 -23.01 -7.91 -23.50
N GLY A 212 -23.85 -8.92 -23.40
CA GLY A 212 -23.87 -10.07 -24.31
C GLY A 212 -22.87 -11.18 -23.96
N GLU A 213 -22.05 -11.03 -22.94
CA GLU A 213 -21.18 -12.10 -22.45
C GLU A 213 -22.03 -13.16 -21.75
N ILE A 214 -22.00 -14.40 -22.28
CA ILE A 214 -22.64 -15.57 -21.67
C ILE A 214 -21.71 -16.12 -20.59
N ILE A 215 -22.15 -16.07 -19.33
CA ILE A 215 -21.32 -16.49 -18.17
C ILE A 215 -21.71 -17.91 -17.66
N TYR A 216 -22.93 -18.35 -17.96
CA TYR A 216 -23.40 -19.65 -17.51
C TYR A 216 -24.36 -20.25 -18.55
N VAL A 217 -24.23 -21.57 -18.78
CA VAL A 217 -25.10 -22.31 -19.70
C VAL A 217 -25.79 -23.42 -18.94
N GLY A 218 -27.11 -23.34 -18.87
CA GLY A 218 -28.02 -24.28 -18.21
C GLY A 218 -29.15 -23.55 -17.49
N ALA A 219 -30.38 -24.05 -17.71
CA ALA A 219 -31.58 -23.60 -16.98
C ALA A 219 -31.75 -24.34 -15.64
N THR A 220 -30.76 -25.09 -15.21
CA THR A 220 -30.79 -25.90 -13.99
C THR A 220 -29.47 -25.84 -13.24
N PRO A 221 -29.43 -26.26 -11.96
CA PRO A 221 -28.20 -26.27 -11.16
C PRO A 221 -27.05 -27.11 -11.72
N THR A 222 -27.34 -27.93 -12.72
CA THR A 222 -26.36 -28.82 -13.39
C THR A 222 -25.71 -28.15 -14.62
N GLY A 223 -26.05 -26.92 -14.91
CA GLY A 223 -25.39 -26.12 -15.94
C GLY A 223 -23.91 -25.83 -15.60
N THR A 224 -23.22 -25.17 -16.52
CA THR A 224 -21.77 -24.92 -16.40
C THR A 224 -21.45 -23.48 -16.62
N ALA A 225 -20.46 -22.95 -15.84
CA ALA A 225 -19.87 -21.68 -16.12
C ALA A 225 -19.20 -21.64 -17.48
N SER A 226 -19.29 -20.52 -18.18
CA SER A 226 -18.63 -20.30 -19.45
C SER A 226 -17.15 -19.91 -19.20
N GLY A 227 -16.25 -20.80 -19.57
CA GLY A 227 -14.82 -20.56 -19.37
C GLY A 227 -14.44 -20.36 -17.90
N SER A 228 -13.84 -19.22 -17.59
CA SER A 228 -13.44 -18.80 -16.23
C SER A 228 -14.41 -17.80 -15.60
N SER A 229 -15.63 -17.64 -16.15
CA SER A 229 -16.58 -16.66 -15.64
C SER A 229 -16.98 -16.93 -14.20
N TYR A 230 -17.09 -15.87 -13.43
CA TYR A 230 -17.53 -15.95 -12.04
C TYR A 230 -19.01 -16.28 -11.96
N ILE A 231 -19.36 -17.22 -11.11
CA ILE A 231 -20.73 -17.60 -10.78
C ILE A 231 -20.88 -17.80 -9.27
N LYS A 232 -22.06 -17.46 -8.71
CA LYS A 232 -22.35 -17.66 -7.29
C LYS A 232 -23.82 -18.02 -7.04
N TRP A 233 -24.34 -18.95 -7.84
CA TRP A 233 -25.69 -19.46 -7.63
C TRP A 233 -25.87 -20.06 -6.24
N CYS A 234 -27.02 -19.84 -5.62
CA CYS A 234 -27.39 -20.52 -4.39
C CYS A 234 -27.55 -22.02 -4.63
N SER A 235 -27.69 -22.82 -3.57
CA SER A 235 -27.91 -24.26 -3.70
C SER A 235 -29.23 -24.53 -4.40
N ASN A 236 -29.19 -25.34 -5.48
CA ASN A 236 -30.27 -25.70 -6.38
C ASN A 236 -30.75 -24.56 -7.30
N GLU A 237 -29.92 -23.53 -7.55
CA GLU A 237 -30.19 -22.49 -8.53
C GLU A 237 -29.16 -22.52 -9.68
N PRO A 238 -29.50 -22.03 -10.88
CA PRO A 238 -30.83 -21.59 -11.31
C PRO A 238 -31.76 -22.77 -11.46
N ASN A 239 -33.09 -22.63 -11.29
CA ASN A 239 -34.03 -23.76 -11.34
C ASN A 239 -35.27 -23.51 -12.18
N ASP A 240 -35.44 -22.32 -12.79
CA ASP A 240 -36.56 -21.91 -13.63
C ASP A 240 -37.92 -22.27 -13.01
N PHE A 241 -38.09 -21.94 -11.74
CA PHE A 241 -39.29 -22.30 -10.98
C PHE A 241 -40.56 -21.73 -11.63
N ASN A 242 -41.51 -22.59 -11.96
CA ASN A 242 -42.73 -22.26 -12.69
C ASN A 242 -42.56 -21.76 -14.13
N ILE A 243 -41.41 -22.00 -14.78
CA ILE A 243 -41.13 -21.66 -16.19
C ILE A 243 -41.23 -20.13 -16.40
N GLY A 244 -40.13 -19.41 -16.28
CA GLY A 244 -40.05 -17.99 -16.54
C GLY A 244 -39.31 -17.17 -15.44
N GLU A 245 -38.31 -17.75 -14.82
CA GLU A 245 -37.38 -17.02 -13.94
C GLU A 245 -36.17 -16.54 -14.74
N ASP A 246 -36.42 -15.57 -15.63
CA ASP A 246 -35.46 -15.12 -16.65
C ASP A 246 -34.40 -14.13 -16.13
N TYR A 247 -34.41 -13.76 -14.86
CA TYR A 247 -33.57 -12.67 -14.36
C TYR A 247 -32.92 -13.00 -13.02
N MET A 248 -31.70 -12.54 -12.83
CA MET A 248 -30.95 -12.78 -11.58
C MET A 248 -31.26 -11.75 -10.49
N VAL A 249 -31.44 -12.25 -9.28
CA VAL A 249 -31.32 -11.47 -8.05
C VAL A 249 -30.11 -11.93 -7.26
N THR A 250 -29.39 -10.98 -6.66
CA THR A 250 -28.39 -11.26 -5.61
C THR A 250 -29.00 -11.08 -4.22
N ALA A 251 -28.28 -11.49 -3.18
CA ALA A 251 -28.76 -11.47 -1.79
C ALA A 251 -30.05 -12.29 -1.59
N TRP A 252 -30.16 -13.42 -2.27
CA TRP A 252 -31.37 -14.26 -2.23
C TRP A 252 -31.74 -14.70 -0.81
N SER A 253 -32.92 -14.30 -0.39
CA SER A 253 -33.44 -14.62 0.94
C SER A 253 -32.48 -14.29 2.10
N GLY A 254 -31.61 -13.28 1.92
CA GLY A 254 -30.63 -12.88 2.92
C GLY A 254 -29.34 -13.71 2.93
N ASN A 255 -29.03 -14.43 1.84
CA ASN A 255 -27.79 -15.16 1.65
C ASN A 255 -26.91 -14.48 0.60
N ASN A 256 -25.60 -14.57 0.72
CA ASN A 256 -24.62 -14.00 -0.22
C ASN A 256 -24.47 -14.88 -1.46
N CYS A 257 -25.55 -15.06 -2.22
CA CYS A 257 -25.60 -15.86 -3.44
C CYS A 257 -26.72 -15.40 -4.37
N TRP A 258 -26.82 -15.99 -5.58
CA TRP A 258 -27.72 -15.63 -6.65
C TRP A 258 -28.89 -16.62 -6.79
N ASN A 259 -30.00 -16.08 -7.25
CA ASN A 259 -31.18 -16.89 -7.66
C ASN A 259 -31.69 -16.35 -8.99
N ASP A 260 -32.19 -17.24 -9.86
CA ASP A 260 -33.06 -16.87 -10.95
C ASP A 260 -34.41 -16.44 -10.41
N PHE A 261 -35.03 -15.45 -11.01
CA PHE A 261 -36.27 -14.87 -10.54
C PHE A 261 -37.13 -14.40 -11.71
N GLY A 262 -38.41 -14.77 -11.67
CA GLY A 262 -39.35 -14.40 -12.70
C GLY A 262 -39.71 -12.92 -12.67
N PRO A 263 -40.22 -12.36 -13.79
CA PRO A 263 -40.86 -11.07 -13.78
C PRO A 263 -42.12 -11.22 -12.93
N PRO A 264 -42.16 -10.69 -11.70
CA PRO A 264 -43.33 -10.86 -10.87
C PRO A 264 -44.54 -10.26 -11.54
N ALA A 265 -45.64 -10.96 -11.48
CA ALA A 265 -46.95 -10.35 -11.65
C ALA A 265 -47.09 -9.32 -10.54
N PHE A 266 -46.60 -8.09 -10.82
CA PHE A 266 -46.67 -6.99 -9.89
C PHE A 266 -48.13 -6.75 -9.47
N PRO A 267 -48.44 -6.56 -8.17
CA PRO A 267 -47.60 -6.09 -7.09
C PRO A 267 -47.26 -7.12 -5.98
N ASN A 268 -47.39 -8.41 -6.22
CA ASN A 268 -47.48 -9.40 -5.14
C ASN A 268 -46.14 -10.01 -4.69
N ASN A 269 -45.02 -9.65 -5.30
CA ASN A 269 -43.73 -10.09 -4.79
C ASN A 269 -43.09 -9.00 -3.91
N GLY A 270 -43.61 -8.85 -2.70
CA GLY A 270 -43.00 -8.05 -1.65
C GLY A 270 -41.62 -8.56 -1.19
N SER A 271 -40.98 -9.39 -2.02
CA SER A 271 -39.66 -9.95 -1.78
C SER A 271 -38.51 -9.16 -2.44
N ILE A 272 -38.78 -8.31 -3.43
CA ILE A 272 -37.73 -7.48 -4.07
C ILE A 272 -37.44 -6.27 -3.19
N GLY A 273 -36.19 -6.22 -2.72
CA GLY A 273 -35.71 -5.13 -1.87
C GLY A 273 -35.19 -3.90 -2.64
N GLY A 274 -34.92 -4.06 -3.94
CA GLY A 274 -34.42 -2.99 -4.78
C GLY A 274 -33.62 -3.46 -5.98
N TYR A 275 -32.76 -2.57 -6.48
CA TYR A 275 -31.81 -2.86 -7.54
C TYR A 275 -30.50 -2.15 -7.33
N LEU A 276 -29.44 -2.65 -7.95
CA LEU A 276 -28.12 -2.04 -7.94
C LEU A 276 -27.79 -1.47 -9.31
N ILE A 277 -27.38 -0.21 -9.31
CA ILE A 277 -26.79 0.46 -10.47
C ILE A 277 -25.29 0.44 -10.31
N GLU A 278 -24.63 0.09 -11.37
CA GLU A 278 -23.17 0.20 -11.50
C GLU A 278 -22.83 1.30 -12.49
N TYR A 279 -21.75 2.04 -12.20
CA TYR A 279 -21.19 3.07 -13.05
C TYR A 279 -19.69 2.78 -13.21
N GLY A 280 -19.25 2.69 -14.44
CA GLY A 280 -17.88 2.42 -14.80
C GLY A 280 -17.71 1.38 -15.89
N THR A 281 -16.51 1.38 -16.44
CA THR A 281 -16.07 0.35 -17.39
C THR A 281 -14.70 -0.16 -16.91
N PRO A 282 -14.28 -1.40 -17.20
CA PRO A 282 -13.00 -1.96 -16.78
C PRO A 282 -11.77 -1.09 -17.14
N SER A 283 -11.94 -0.15 -18.09
CA SER A 283 -10.89 0.78 -18.55
C SER A 283 -11.12 2.23 -18.14
N SER A 284 -12.24 2.58 -17.52
CA SER A 284 -12.52 3.94 -17.10
C SER A 284 -11.85 4.21 -15.76
N ALA A 285 -10.73 4.91 -15.79
CA ALA A 285 -10.32 5.70 -14.64
C ALA A 285 -11.37 6.80 -14.46
N PHE A 286 -12.29 6.65 -13.52
CA PHE A 286 -13.23 7.70 -13.20
C PHE A 286 -12.49 8.98 -12.87
N SER A 287 -12.79 10.07 -13.58
CA SER A 287 -12.38 11.42 -13.20
C SER A 287 -13.21 11.89 -12.01
N PHE A 288 -12.96 11.31 -10.83
CA PHE A 288 -13.55 11.86 -9.60
C PHE A 288 -12.86 13.14 -9.20
N ALA A 289 -13.61 13.99 -8.50
CA ALA A 289 -13.07 15.14 -7.81
C ALA A 289 -12.08 14.69 -6.71
N GLY A 290 -10.87 14.29 -7.06
CA GLY A 290 -9.87 13.94 -6.07
C GLY A 290 -9.44 12.48 -6.02
N ILE A 291 -9.30 11.80 -7.18
CA ILE A 291 -8.53 10.55 -7.23
C ILE A 291 -7.06 10.89 -7.32
N THR A 292 -6.26 10.30 -6.44
CA THR A 292 -4.82 10.29 -6.59
C THR A 292 -4.24 8.95 -6.16
N GLN A 293 -3.18 8.54 -6.83
CA GLN A 293 -2.34 7.43 -6.43
C GLN A 293 -0.99 7.99 -6.03
N VAL A 294 -0.54 7.63 -4.83
CA VAL A 294 0.80 7.94 -4.36
C VAL A 294 1.62 6.67 -4.40
N THR A 295 2.72 6.68 -5.13
CA THR A 295 3.70 5.60 -5.09
C THR A 295 4.66 5.85 -3.93
N LEU A 296 4.66 4.96 -2.95
CA LEU A 296 5.58 4.96 -1.83
C LEU A 296 6.64 3.90 -2.09
N THR A 297 7.88 4.32 -2.37
CA THR A 297 8.98 3.38 -2.58
C THR A 297 9.68 3.11 -1.26
N GLN A 298 9.61 1.88 -0.76
CA GLN A 298 10.39 1.44 0.39
C GLN A 298 11.85 1.35 0.01
N VAL A 299 12.72 2.05 0.74
CA VAL A 299 14.15 2.14 0.46
C VAL A 299 14.97 1.89 1.71
N LYS A 300 16.10 1.20 1.55
CA LYS A 300 17.10 1.08 2.61
C LYS A 300 17.74 2.42 2.91
N VAL A 301 18.04 2.65 4.17
CA VAL A 301 18.67 3.89 4.63
C VAL A 301 20.17 3.69 4.88
N ALA A 302 20.94 4.78 4.88
CA ALA A 302 22.35 4.71 5.24
C ALA A 302 22.51 4.40 6.74
N PRO A 303 23.40 3.47 7.13
CA PRO A 303 23.68 3.21 8.53
C PRO A 303 24.48 4.35 9.16
N ASN A 304 24.37 4.50 10.47
CA ASN A 304 25.28 5.34 11.23
C ASN A 304 26.54 4.51 11.57
N LEU A 305 27.52 4.54 10.65
CA LEU A 305 28.78 3.81 10.78
C LEU A 305 29.85 4.73 11.38
N VAL A 306 30.37 4.35 12.54
CA VAL A 306 31.41 5.12 13.27
C VAL A 306 32.68 4.30 13.35
N PHE A 307 33.80 4.90 12.94
CA PHE A 307 35.14 4.29 12.94
C PHE A 307 36.16 5.35 13.41
N ASN A 308 36.61 5.21 14.65
CA ASN A 308 37.40 6.24 15.32
C ASN A 308 38.90 6.05 15.11
N ASP A 309 39.64 7.15 15.06
CA ASP A 309 41.10 7.16 14.95
C ASP A 309 41.76 6.40 16.11
N VAL A 310 42.88 5.74 15.80
CA VAL A 310 43.67 4.95 16.74
C VAL A 310 45.12 5.41 16.72
N THR A 311 45.69 5.62 17.92
CA THR A 311 47.10 5.89 18.10
C THR A 311 47.77 4.75 18.85
N LYS A 312 48.90 4.28 18.33
CA LYS A 312 49.76 3.22 18.88
C LYS A 312 51.20 3.66 18.82
N THR A 313 52.08 2.86 19.43
CA THR A 313 53.51 3.04 19.41
C THR A 313 54.19 1.81 18.80
N PHE A 314 55.25 2.01 18.03
CA PHE A 314 56.02 0.91 17.50
C PHE A 314 56.54 0.02 18.64
N GLY A 315 56.23 -1.29 18.53
CA GLY A 315 56.52 -2.29 19.59
C GLY A 315 55.31 -2.62 20.46
N ASP A 316 54.19 -1.91 20.33
CA ASP A 316 52.93 -2.34 20.97
C ASP A 316 52.49 -3.71 20.42
N ALA A 317 51.77 -4.46 21.26
CA ALA A 317 51.15 -5.72 20.87
C ALA A 317 50.09 -5.52 19.80
N ASN A 318 49.81 -6.59 19.04
CA ASN A 318 48.71 -6.64 18.10
C ASN A 318 47.38 -6.21 18.76
N PHE A 319 46.53 -5.52 18.02
CA PHE A 319 45.26 -5.02 18.51
C PHE A 319 44.15 -5.19 17.47
N ASN A 320 42.91 -5.18 17.91
CA ASN A 320 41.77 -5.28 17.00
C ASN A 320 41.20 -3.88 16.64
N LEU A 321 40.88 -3.69 15.37
CA LEU A 321 40.04 -2.61 14.94
C LEU A 321 38.58 -2.90 15.32
N THR A 322 37.89 -1.87 15.76
CA THR A 322 36.46 -1.94 16.11
C THR A 322 35.72 -0.78 15.47
N ALA A 323 34.55 -1.06 14.91
CA ALA A 323 33.62 -0.06 14.43
C ALA A 323 32.26 -0.29 15.08
N THR A 324 31.44 0.74 15.13
CA THR A 324 30.05 0.64 15.59
C THR A 324 29.12 1.10 14.48
N SER A 325 27.98 0.47 14.38
CA SER A 325 26.97 0.81 13.36
C SER A 325 25.56 0.56 13.87
N SER A 326 24.59 1.24 13.28
CA SER A 326 23.18 0.90 13.42
C SER A 326 22.76 -0.34 12.60
N SER A 327 23.56 -0.74 11.59
CA SER A 327 23.36 -1.92 10.78
C SER A 327 23.98 -3.17 11.42
N THR A 328 23.39 -4.33 11.14
CA THR A 328 23.91 -5.67 11.53
C THR A 328 24.81 -6.30 10.48
N GLY A 329 25.02 -5.61 9.34
CA GLY A 329 25.88 -6.10 8.26
C GLY A 329 27.31 -6.36 8.70
N ALA A 330 27.95 -7.38 8.12
CA ALA A 330 29.29 -7.81 8.48
C ALA A 330 30.34 -6.74 8.17
N PHE A 331 31.35 -6.60 9.06
CA PHE A 331 32.49 -5.71 8.87
C PHE A 331 33.65 -6.43 8.18
N THR A 332 34.31 -5.69 7.29
CA THR A 332 35.62 -6.05 6.71
C THR A 332 36.55 -4.86 6.87
N PHE A 333 37.79 -5.11 7.32
CA PHE A 333 38.77 -4.07 7.55
C PHE A 333 39.95 -4.18 6.60
N THR A 334 40.47 -3.04 6.15
CA THR A 334 41.67 -2.96 5.33
C THR A 334 42.58 -1.82 5.81
N ILE A 335 43.87 -1.91 5.50
CA ILE A 335 44.87 -0.88 5.76
C ILE A 335 45.48 -0.49 4.41
N SER A 336 45.62 0.81 4.18
CA SER A 336 46.11 1.35 2.90
C SER A 336 47.60 1.16 2.68
N ASP A 337 48.40 1.24 3.75
CA ASP A 337 49.86 1.05 3.68
C ASP A 337 50.31 -0.15 4.54
N THR A 338 50.53 -1.27 3.89
CA THR A 338 50.97 -2.53 4.53
C THR A 338 52.42 -2.52 4.96
N THR A 339 53.20 -1.54 4.59
CA THR A 339 54.58 -1.35 5.08
C THR A 339 54.61 -0.74 6.47
N LEU A 340 53.54 -0.10 6.91
CA LEU A 340 53.40 0.46 8.26
C LEU A 340 52.65 -0.48 9.20
N ALA A 341 51.62 -1.13 8.73
CA ALA A 341 50.86 -2.10 9.52
C ALA A 341 50.20 -3.14 8.60
N SER A 342 50.11 -4.38 9.02
CA SER A 342 49.38 -5.45 8.35
C SER A 342 48.08 -5.78 9.11
N ILE A 343 47.09 -6.35 8.41
CA ILE A 343 45.80 -6.74 9.01
C ILE A 343 45.39 -8.12 8.59
N SER A 344 44.82 -8.87 9.53
CA SER A 344 44.18 -10.17 9.29
C SER A 344 42.86 -10.21 10.07
N GLY A 345 41.74 -10.23 9.31
CA GLY A 345 40.41 -10.01 9.88
C GLY A 345 40.32 -8.61 10.49
N SER A 346 40.16 -8.51 11.81
CA SER A 346 40.21 -7.22 12.54
C SER A 346 41.53 -6.96 13.23
N THR A 347 42.45 -7.97 13.27
CA THR A 347 43.69 -7.88 14.03
C THR A 347 44.79 -7.19 13.23
N VAL A 348 45.30 -6.09 13.77
CA VAL A 348 46.39 -5.29 13.23
C VAL A 348 47.72 -5.68 13.90
N SER A 349 48.75 -5.89 13.07
CA SER A 349 50.14 -6.07 13.49
C SER A 349 50.95 -4.85 13.00
N ILE A 350 51.64 -4.18 13.91
CA ILE A 350 52.45 -3.00 13.61
C ILE A 350 53.78 -3.46 12.98
N VAL A 351 54.14 -2.85 11.84
CA VAL A 351 55.37 -3.14 11.11
C VAL A 351 56.41 -2.05 11.36
N THR A 352 56.04 -0.77 11.26
CA THR A 352 56.94 0.34 11.56
C THR A 352 56.12 1.60 11.92
N ALA A 353 56.79 2.64 12.42
CA ALA A 353 56.18 3.92 12.78
C ALA A 353 55.81 4.73 11.55
N GLY A 354 54.67 5.39 11.58
CA GLY A 354 54.12 6.19 10.49
C GLY A 354 52.61 6.50 10.67
N ILE A 355 52.00 7.04 9.63
CA ILE A 355 50.58 7.35 9.61
C ILE A 355 49.98 6.65 8.39
N THR A 356 48.91 5.88 8.58
CA THR A 356 48.19 5.20 7.51
C THR A 356 46.67 5.33 7.73
N ILE A 357 45.92 5.03 6.70
CA ILE A 357 44.45 5.00 6.74
C ILE A 357 43.99 3.54 6.86
N ALA A 358 43.11 3.27 7.80
CA ALA A 358 42.34 2.06 7.81
C ALA A 358 40.90 2.35 7.31
N THR A 359 40.35 1.39 6.59
CA THR A 359 38.97 1.45 6.09
C THR A 359 38.18 0.28 6.64
N VAL A 360 36.98 0.56 7.13
CA VAL A 360 35.97 -0.45 7.41
C VAL A 360 34.91 -0.41 6.30
N SER A 361 34.56 -1.57 5.78
CA SER A 361 33.43 -1.77 4.88
C SER A 361 32.39 -2.63 5.59
N GLN A 362 31.15 -2.21 5.54
CA GLN A 362 30.01 -2.94 6.08
C GLN A 362 29.08 -3.36 4.96
N THR A 363 28.68 -4.63 4.95
CA THR A 363 27.68 -5.12 3.98
C THR A 363 26.30 -4.57 4.30
N ALA A 364 25.45 -4.44 3.27
CA ALA A 364 24.03 -4.15 3.48
C ALA A 364 23.35 -5.25 4.30
N ASP A 365 22.32 -4.85 5.05
CA ASP A 365 21.36 -5.77 5.66
C ASP A 365 19.93 -5.49 5.16
N SER A 366 18.91 -5.95 5.86
CA SER A 366 17.52 -5.77 5.49
C SER A 366 17.09 -4.30 5.45
N LYS A 367 17.56 -3.50 6.41
CA LYS A 367 17.16 -2.10 6.61
C LYS A 367 18.19 -1.10 6.06
N TYR A 368 19.46 -1.45 6.08
CA TYR A 368 20.54 -0.52 5.81
C TYR A 368 21.31 -0.84 4.53
N LEU A 369 21.71 0.21 3.84
CA LEU A 369 22.64 0.13 2.70
C LEU A 369 24.03 -0.32 3.17
N ALA A 370 24.83 -0.84 2.25
CA ALA A 370 26.26 -1.00 2.49
C ALA A 370 26.91 0.37 2.73
N ALA A 371 27.90 0.41 3.62
CA ALA A 371 28.61 1.63 3.98
C ALA A 371 30.08 1.40 4.17
N THR A 372 30.87 2.48 4.04
CA THR A 372 32.31 2.50 4.35
C THR A 372 32.65 3.69 5.21
N ALA A 373 33.62 3.52 6.12
CA ALA A 373 34.20 4.59 6.87
C ALA A 373 35.72 4.42 6.95
N THR A 374 36.43 5.51 7.13
CA THR A 374 37.88 5.53 7.28
C THR A 374 38.29 6.12 8.60
N MET A 375 39.42 5.67 9.11
CA MET A 375 40.08 6.23 10.27
C MET A 375 41.56 6.44 10.04
N THR A 376 42.18 7.31 10.80
CA THR A 376 43.63 7.50 10.82
C THR A 376 44.27 6.61 11.87
N LEU A 377 45.19 5.73 11.45
CA LEU A 377 46.05 4.98 12.34
C LEU A 377 47.42 5.66 12.44
N ILE A 378 47.69 6.17 13.63
CA ILE A 378 48.99 6.83 13.97
C ILE A 378 49.84 5.85 14.74
N ILE A 379 51.03 5.53 14.23
CA ILE A 379 52.00 4.71 14.90
C ILE A 379 53.22 5.55 15.24
N ASN A 380 53.34 5.93 16.53
CA ASN A 380 54.43 6.73 17.03
C ASN A 380 55.73 5.90 17.06
N LYS A 381 56.88 6.57 16.98
CA LYS A 381 58.19 5.94 17.24
C LYS A 381 58.30 5.56 18.72
N ALA A 382 58.86 4.40 19.00
CA ALA A 382 59.24 4.03 20.37
C ALA A 382 60.39 4.87 20.86
N ASN A 383 60.37 5.18 22.13
CA ASN A 383 61.54 5.80 22.77
C ASN A 383 62.70 4.79 22.83
N PRO A 384 63.92 5.16 22.43
CA PRO A 384 65.05 4.24 22.57
C PRO A 384 65.32 3.97 24.05
N THR A 385 65.57 2.70 24.35
CA THR A 385 66.13 2.31 25.69
C THR A 385 67.63 2.46 25.62
N ILE A 386 68.16 3.45 26.32
CA ILE A 386 69.59 3.62 26.45
C ILE A 386 70.01 2.93 27.77
N VAL A 387 70.82 1.90 27.67
CA VAL A 387 71.38 1.22 28.82
C VAL A 387 72.84 1.65 28.93
N PHE A 388 73.15 2.28 30.03
CA PHE A 388 74.50 2.61 30.40
C PHE A 388 74.89 1.69 31.56
N ASN A 389 75.84 0.78 31.34
CA ASN A 389 76.29 -0.08 32.37
C ASN A 389 77.45 0.57 33.10
N ASP A 390 77.48 0.42 34.44
CA ASP A 390 78.58 0.85 35.21
C ASP A 390 79.84 0.05 34.83
N VAL A 391 80.91 0.78 34.58
CA VAL A 391 82.23 0.20 34.32
C VAL A 391 83.14 0.48 35.51
N THR A 392 83.61 -0.56 36.15
CA THR A 392 84.59 -0.49 37.22
C THR A 392 85.94 -0.78 36.67
N LYS A 393 86.92 0.08 36.91
CA LYS A 393 88.33 -0.06 36.54
C LYS A 393 89.22 0.08 37.75
N ASN A 394 90.27 -0.73 37.83
CA ASN A 394 91.27 -0.58 38.80
C ASN A 394 92.41 0.25 38.22
N PHE A 395 93.20 0.87 39.13
CA PHE A 395 94.39 1.63 38.73
C PHE A 395 95.40 0.68 38.06
N GLY A 396 95.80 0.93 36.82
CA GLY A 396 96.68 0.12 35.99
C GLY A 396 96.00 -0.70 34.98
N ASP A 397 94.66 -0.77 34.88
CA ASP A 397 93.94 -1.41 33.79
C ASP A 397 94.13 -0.66 32.47
N VAL A 398 94.11 -1.41 31.34
CA VAL A 398 94.21 -0.76 30.02
C VAL A 398 92.99 0.15 29.75
N ASP A 399 93.16 1.16 28.90
CA ASP A 399 92.07 2.03 28.47
C ASP A 399 90.98 1.16 27.82
N PHE A 400 89.73 1.68 27.90
CA PHE A 400 88.56 1.11 27.26
C PHE A 400 87.94 2.12 26.33
N ASP A 401 87.37 1.64 25.17
CA ASP A 401 86.67 2.44 24.19
C ASP A 401 85.23 2.75 24.60
#